data_57f6278dda282e3103e51784ba870363
#
_entry.id   57f6278dda282e3103e51784ba870363
#
_cell.length_a   1.000
_cell.length_b   1.000
_cell.length_c   1.000
_cell.angle_alpha   90.00
_cell.angle_beta   90.00
_cell.angle_gamma   90.00
#
_symmetry.space_group_name_H-M   'P 1'
#
loop_
_entity.id
_entity.type
_entity.pdbx_description
1 polymer ?
#
loop_
_entity_poly.entity_id
_entity_poly.type
_entity_poly.pdbx_seq_one_letter_code
_entity_poly.pdbx_strand_id
1 'polypeptide(L)'
;MSIIIPANSAVGGGYDVDNSVRFNGASSDDLTGTPSGTPTSRYKGTLSVWLKRSAIDEEDFIFYGLEGSANRMKITFKSDNKLQINTIQAGSNNLVYETNRLFRDVSAWYHIVIAIDTTLGTAGDRCRLYVNGVEETSFSTETDFSQNAITFMSETNIPVYIGSQSTGNYYDGYMAEYVLIDGQQLAPTSFGEFDEDSGIWKPIDVSGLTFGTNGFYLEFKQSGTGTNASGMGADTSGNTNHFAVNNLTAIDQTTDTPTNNFATLNPLGMPSTNTTFSEGNLTVNVASGSSFWSVPTIGVSSGKWYVEGKLVTGTASSGVTYSDYGFADRSDSAGQALYSSSARVFWLSAWDSKINYRTGGSTTAGLQTGKTGLSQGDFFQLYLDMDNELMYWGRNGSVTNSTGVSFNGKESQTGEYFFAFGDQFTNGTYKYSTNFGQGSIDGSAAANYNDANGFGNFKYNPTVTTDEGSKDFLALCTKNLAEYG
;
A
#
# COMPACT_ATOMS: atom_id res chain seq x y z
N MET A 1 -20.87 -3.30 8.80
CA MET A 1 -19.98 -2.11 8.83
C MET A 1 -19.79 -1.74 7.39
N SER A 2 -20.24 -0.55 6.95
CA SER A 2 -20.03 -0.12 5.57
C SER A 2 -18.56 -0.13 5.27
N ILE A 3 -18.15 -0.80 4.19
CA ILE A 3 -16.82 -0.64 3.65
C ILE A 3 -16.72 0.80 3.18
N ILE A 4 -15.79 1.51 3.79
CA ILE A 4 -15.38 2.79 3.24
C ILE A 4 -14.51 2.43 2.04
N ILE A 5 -15.06 2.52 0.84
CA ILE A 5 -14.23 2.54 -0.36
C ILE A 5 -13.26 3.68 -0.15
N PRO A 6 -11.94 3.44 -0.20
CA PRO A 6 -10.97 4.51 -0.04
C PRO A 6 -11.21 5.55 -1.11
N ALA A 7 -11.56 6.72 -0.68
CA ALA A 7 -12.29 7.72 -1.44
C ALA A 7 -11.45 8.54 -2.42
N ASN A 8 -10.32 8.08 -2.94
CA ASN A 8 -9.41 8.96 -3.68
C ASN A 8 -9.31 8.74 -5.19
N SER A 9 -10.13 7.91 -5.82
CA SER A 9 -9.75 7.51 -7.18
C SER A 9 -10.88 7.29 -8.16
N ALA A 10 -12.10 7.59 -7.79
CA ALA A 10 -13.26 7.20 -8.59
C ALA A 10 -13.70 8.24 -9.63
N VAL A 11 -12.97 9.34 -9.85
CA VAL A 11 -13.44 10.41 -10.72
C VAL A 11 -12.58 10.53 -11.95
N GLY A 12 -13.16 10.24 -13.10
CA GLY A 12 -12.54 10.45 -14.40
C GLY A 12 -12.37 11.94 -14.71
N GLY A 13 -11.21 12.33 -15.24
CA GLY A 13 -10.95 13.67 -15.74
C GLY A 13 -10.21 14.57 -14.75
N GLY A 14 -8.96 14.27 -14.47
CA GLY A 14 -8.06 15.06 -13.64
C GLY A 14 -6.62 14.62 -13.85
N TYR A 15 -5.71 15.07 -13.01
CA TYR A 15 -4.34 14.61 -12.98
C TYR A 15 -4.28 13.17 -12.46
N ASP A 16 -3.67 12.27 -13.23
CA ASP A 16 -3.42 10.89 -12.85
C ASP A 16 -1.99 10.73 -12.34
N VAL A 17 -1.83 10.11 -11.18
CA VAL A 17 -0.55 9.64 -10.66
C VAL A 17 -0.32 8.23 -11.15
N ASP A 18 0.70 8.04 -11.99
CA ASP A 18 0.96 6.76 -12.64
C ASP A 18 1.71 5.78 -11.77
N ASN A 19 2.58 6.28 -10.87
CA ASN A 19 3.51 5.44 -10.13
C ASN A 19 3.64 5.86 -8.66
N SER A 20 3.98 4.88 -7.85
CA SER A 20 4.46 5.04 -6.48
C SER A 20 5.65 4.11 -6.23
N VAL A 21 6.29 4.26 -5.09
CA VAL A 21 7.32 3.34 -4.61
C VAL A 21 6.83 2.68 -3.34
N ARG A 22 6.97 1.35 -3.29
CA ARG A 22 6.74 0.53 -2.12
C ARG A 22 8.04 0.39 -1.33
N PHE A 23 8.03 0.82 -0.09
CA PHE A 23 9.10 0.65 0.88
C PHE A 23 8.80 -0.57 1.76
N ASN A 24 9.82 -1.35 2.06
CA ASN A 24 9.75 -2.51 2.96
C ASN A 24 10.83 -2.38 4.03
N GLY A 25 10.43 -2.15 5.27
CA GLY A 25 11.35 -1.98 6.39
C GLY A 25 12.23 -3.20 6.64
N ALA A 26 11.73 -4.39 6.35
CA ALA A 26 12.49 -5.64 6.48
C ALA A 26 13.68 -5.72 5.49
N SER A 27 13.59 -5.04 4.35
CA SER A 27 14.68 -4.91 3.36
C SER A 27 15.59 -3.72 3.64
N SER A 28 15.21 -2.84 4.57
CA SER A 28 15.91 -1.58 4.85
C SER A 28 15.91 -0.63 3.66
N ASP A 29 14.75 -0.45 3.04
CA ASP A 29 14.56 0.36 1.85
C ASP A 29 14.55 1.85 2.20
N ASP A 30 15.38 2.64 1.50
CA ASP A 30 15.33 4.09 1.60
C ASP A 30 15.89 4.82 0.37
N LEU A 31 15.67 6.14 0.36
CA LEU A 31 16.31 7.04 -0.58
C LEU A 31 17.16 8.07 0.18
N THR A 32 18.39 8.31 -0.28
CA THR A 32 19.30 9.24 0.36
C THR A 32 19.76 10.31 -0.62
N GLY A 33 19.59 11.59 -0.25
CA GLY A 33 20.08 12.75 -0.99
C GLY A 33 20.90 13.67 -0.11
N THR A 34 21.86 14.39 -0.70
CA THR A 34 22.61 15.42 0.02
C THR A 34 22.62 16.70 -0.81
N PRO A 35 21.85 17.73 -0.44
CA PRO A 35 21.83 18.99 -1.17
C PRO A 35 23.21 19.61 -1.20
N SER A 36 23.67 20.06 -2.37
CA SER A 36 24.98 20.69 -2.56
C SER A 36 24.89 22.21 -2.78
N GLY A 37 23.71 22.70 -3.15
CA GLY A 37 23.46 24.10 -3.39
C GLY A 37 23.24 24.90 -2.10
N THR A 38 23.37 26.23 -2.19
CA THR A 38 22.89 27.12 -1.11
C THR A 38 21.36 27.15 -1.16
N PRO A 39 20.66 26.83 -0.06
CA PRO A 39 19.20 26.82 -0.06
C PRO A 39 18.64 28.22 -0.44
N THR A 40 17.52 28.21 -1.15
CA THR A 40 16.77 29.46 -1.43
C THR A 40 16.36 30.14 -0.13
N SER A 41 15.97 29.34 0.88
CA SER A 41 15.80 29.83 2.24
C SER A 41 15.98 28.74 3.28
N ARG A 42 16.79 28.99 4.31
CA ARG A 42 16.92 28.11 5.49
C ARG A 42 15.69 28.12 6.41
N TYR A 43 14.81 29.09 6.21
CA TYR A 43 13.72 29.46 7.12
C TYR A 43 12.35 29.09 6.58
N LYS A 44 12.27 28.74 5.29
CA LYS A 44 11.02 28.48 4.60
C LYS A 44 11.13 27.24 3.76
N GLY A 45 10.09 26.45 3.76
CA GLY A 45 9.97 25.28 2.89
C GLY A 45 8.61 24.64 3.02
N THR A 46 8.27 23.82 2.05
CA THR A 46 7.06 22.98 2.09
C THR A 46 7.40 21.57 1.65
N LEU A 47 7.02 20.60 2.45
CA LEU A 47 7.04 19.19 2.09
C LEU A 47 5.61 18.73 1.81
N SER A 48 5.44 18.06 0.69
CA SER A 48 4.17 17.45 0.28
C SER A 48 4.42 16.01 -0.15
N VAL A 49 3.63 15.06 0.33
CA VAL A 49 3.75 13.65 -0.04
C VAL A 49 2.43 12.91 0.13
N TRP A 50 2.14 12.01 -0.80
CA TRP A 50 1.07 11.02 -0.65
C TRP A 50 1.64 9.75 -0.06
N LEU A 51 0.97 9.23 0.97
CA LEU A 51 1.42 8.08 1.78
C LEU A 51 0.31 7.05 1.92
N LYS A 52 0.64 5.78 1.79
CA LYS A 52 -0.21 4.65 2.20
C LYS A 52 0.61 3.77 3.14
N ARG A 53 0.15 3.60 4.39
CA ARG A 53 0.84 2.78 5.38
C ARG A 53 0.53 1.31 5.17
N SER A 54 1.49 0.43 5.40
CA SER A 54 1.28 -1.01 5.46
C SER A 54 1.50 -1.59 6.85
N ALA A 55 2.37 -0.99 7.65
CA ALA A 55 2.56 -1.31 9.06
C ALA A 55 1.91 -0.26 9.97
N ILE A 56 1.52 -0.68 11.18
CA ILE A 56 1.03 0.17 12.27
C ILE A 56 1.73 -0.27 13.55
N ASP A 57 1.62 0.58 14.58
CA ASP A 57 2.22 0.36 15.91
C ASP A 57 3.78 0.32 15.87
N GLU A 58 4.38 0.86 14.81
CA GLU A 58 5.82 1.01 14.60
C GLU A 58 6.20 2.46 14.35
N GLU A 59 7.48 2.83 14.56
CA GLU A 59 7.98 4.16 14.23
C GLU A 59 8.55 4.16 12.81
N ASP A 60 7.84 4.84 11.90
CA ASP A 60 8.14 4.92 10.47
C ASP A 60 8.61 6.31 10.08
N PHE A 61 9.78 6.45 9.47
CA PHE A 61 10.29 7.74 9.04
C PHE A 61 9.87 8.08 7.61
N ILE A 62 9.22 9.24 7.47
CA ILE A 62 8.83 9.82 6.18
C ILE A 62 9.97 10.69 5.63
N PHE A 63 10.55 11.51 6.52
CA PHE A 63 11.63 12.44 6.21
C PHE A 63 12.59 12.56 7.40
N TYR A 64 13.88 12.58 7.11
CA TYR A 64 14.90 12.82 8.11
C TYR A 64 16.05 13.65 7.55
N GLY A 65 16.17 14.92 7.94
CA GLY A 65 17.31 15.78 7.65
C GLY A 65 18.26 15.79 8.83
N LEU A 66 19.49 15.28 8.66
CA LEU A 66 20.42 14.99 9.75
C LEU A 66 21.76 15.65 9.58
N GLU A 67 22.05 16.74 10.32
CA GLU A 67 23.41 17.27 10.51
C GLU A 67 24.13 16.53 11.66
N GLY A 68 23.38 16.03 12.64
CA GLY A 68 23.87 15.31 13.80
C GLY A 68 22.85 15.28 14.92
N SER A 69 23.21 14.75 16.08
CA SER A 69 22.27 14.61 17.20
C SER A 69 21.73 15.94 17.72
N ALA A 70 22.47 17.03 17.53
CA ALA A 70 22.08 18.37 17.99
C ALA A 70 21.29 19.19 16.96
N ASN A 71 21.29 18.81 15.68
CA ASN A 71 20.63 19.54 14.61
C ASN A 71 19.99 18.56 13.63
N ARG A 72 18.67 18.53 13.59
CA ARG A 72 17.92 17.64 12.71
C ARG A 72 16.46 18.02 12.61
N MET A 73 15.82 17.57 11.55
CA MET A 73 14.37 17.55 11.41
C MET A 73 13.92 16.14 11.12
N LYS A 74 12.83 15.69 11.76
CA LYS A 74 12.16 14.42 11.46
C LYS A 74 10.67 14.61 11.27
N ILE A 75 10.13 13.82 10.36
CA ILE A 75 8.69 13.62 10.15
C ILE A 75 8.48 12.12 10.22
N THR A 76 7.67 11.66 11.16
CA THR A 76 7.55 10.23 11.45
C THR A 76 6.14 9.88 11.92
N PHE A 77 5.66 8.70 11.53
CA PHE A 77 4.61 8.04 12.29
C PHE A 77 5.25 7.39 13.52
N LYS A 78 4.62 7.57 14.66
CA LYS A 78 5.07 6.98 15.92
C LYS A 78 4.41 5.61 16.12
N SER A 79 4.96 4.82 17.05
CA SER A 79 4.39 3.53 17.44
C SER A 79 2.98 3.60 18.02
N ASP A 80 2.49 4.77 18.44
CA ASP A 80 1.10 5.01 18.81
C ASP A 80 0.22 5.49 17.64
N ASN A 81 0.75 5.41 16.39
CA ASN A 81 0.11 5.79 15.13
C ASN A 81 -0.20 7.27 14.94
N LYS A 82 0.38 8.13 15.74
CA LYS A 82 0.32 9.58 15.54
C LYS A 82 1.39 10.03 14.55
N LEU A 83 1.13 11.15 13.86
CA LEU A 83 2.16 11.84 13.07
C LEU A 83 2.90 12.83 13.97
N GLN A 84 4.23 12.78 13.94
CA GLN A 84 5.09 13.73 14.64
C GLN A 84 5.97 14.48 13.65
N ILE A 85 6.04 15.83 13.83
CA ILE A 85 7.03 16.70 13.22
C ILE A 85 7.91 17.22 14.35
N ASN A 86 9.21 17.00 14.28
CA ASN A 86 10.13 17.45 15.31
C ASN A 86 11.39 18.03 14.69
N THR A 87 11.77 19.22 15.14
CA THR A 87 13.05 19.84 14.81
C THR A 87 13.85 20.08 16.07
N ILE A 88 15.10 19.64 16.05
CA ILE A 88 16.09 19.93 17.11
C ILE A 88 17.12 20.89 16.54
N GLN A 89 17.40 21.94 17.27
CA GLN A 89 18.44 22.92 16.97
C GLN A 89 19.27 23.18 18.21
N ALA A 90 20.60 23.11 18.07
CA ALA A 90 21.55 23.24 19.18
C ALA A 90 21.23 22.35 20.39
N GLY A 91 20.78 21.12 20.13
CA GLY A 91 20.47 20.12 21.14
C GLY A 91 19.12 20.28 21.85
N SER A 92 18.31 21.27 21.47
CA SER A 92 17.00 21.52 22.09
C SER A 92 15.87 21.41 21.06
N ASN A 93 14.71 20.92 21.48
CA ASN A 93 13.51 20.93 20.64
C ASN A 93 13.14 22.37 20.27
N ASN A 94 12.97 22.62 18.99
CA ASN A 94 12.57 23.91 18.46
C ASN A 94 11.18 23.87 17.81
N LEU A 95 10.77 22.72 17.29
CA LEU A 95 9.42 22.39 16.88
C LEU A 95 9.06 21.03 17.43
N VAL A 96 7.88 20.87 17.97
CA VAL A 96 7.27 19.55 18.23
C VAL A 96 5.77 19.65 17.96
N TYR A 97 5.31 19.05 16.89
CA TYR A 97 3.89 18.82 16.65
C TYR A 97 3.64 17.32 16.65
N GLU A 98 2.76 16.87 17.53
CA GLU A 98 2.31 15.49 17.61
C GLU A 98 0.79 15.47 17.55
N THR A 99 0.21 14.84 16.53
CA THR A 99 -1.24 14.86 16.30
C THR A 99 -2.01 14.09 17.39
N ASN A 100 -3.27 14.49 17.64
CA ASN A 100 -4.25 13.61 18.28
C ASN A 100 -4.84 12.61 17.30
N ARG A 101 -4.84 12.92 16.00
CA ARG A 101 -5.25 12.04 14.92
C ARG A 101 -4.38 10.79 14.90
N LEU A 102 -5.02 9.63 14.70
CA LEU A 102 -4.35 8.34 14.52
C LEU A 102 -4.45 7.91 13.05
N PHE A 103 -3.34 7.51 12.47
CA PHE A 103 -3.22 7.06 11.08
C PHE A 103 -3.17 5.54 11.04
N ARG A 104 -4.32 4.88 11.15
CA ARG A 104 -4.45 3.42 11.26
C ARG A 104 -5.06 2.73 10.04
N ASP A 105 -5.54 3.50 9.08
CA ASP A 105 -6.11 2.93 7.88
C ASP A 105 -4.99 2.55 6.91
N VAL A 106 -4.75 1.26 6.77
CA VAL A 106 -3.75 0.68 5.85
C VAL A 106 -4.27 0.52 4.43
N SER A 107 -5.55 0.83 4.20
CA SER A 107 -6.18 0.73 2.89
C SER A 107 -6.24 2.06 2.14
N ALA A 108 -6.01 3.19 2.83
CA ALA A 108 -6.19 4.53 2.30
C ALA A 108 -4.86 5.27 2.07
N TRP A 109 -4.85 6.09 1.04
CA TRP A 109 -3.82 7.09 0.82
C TRP A 109 -4.10 8.34 1.65
N TYR A 110 -3.07 8.86 2.31
CA TYR A 110 -3.06 10.13 3.01
C TYR A 110 -2.20 11.13 2.25
N HIS A 111 -2.68 12.35 2.07
CA HIS A 111 -1.85 13.46 1.63
C HIS A 111 -1.40 14.28 2.84
N ILE A 112 -0.10 14.41 3.02
CA ILE A 112 0.50 15.17 4.11
C ILE A 112 1.22 16.37 3.50
N VAL A 113 0.86 17.58 3.95
CA VAL A 113 1.58 18.81 3.60
C VAL A 113 2.05 19.50 4.88
N ILE A 114 3.34 19.83 4.92
CA ILE A 114 3.96 20.54 6.03
C ILE A 114 4.56 21.81 5.46
N ALA A 115 3.96 22.93 5.79
CA ALA A 115 4.32 24.25 5.25
C ALA A 115 4.96 25.11 6.34
N ILE A 116 6.20 25.57 6.13
CA ILE A 116 7.01 26.24 7.14
C ILE A 116 7.49 27.62 6.65
N ASP A 117 7.30 28.64 7.50
CA ASP A 117 7.96 29.95 7.41
C ASP A 117 8.28 30.45 8.81
N THR A 118 9.50 30.19 9.29
CA THR A 118 9.92 30.58 10.64
C THR A 118 10.14 32.09 10.80
N THR A 119 10.11 32.88 9.72
CA THR A 119 10.29 34.33 9.78
C THR A 119 9.04 35.06 10.27
N LEU A 120 7.89 34.41 10.27
CA LEU A 120 6.61 35.00 10.66
C LEU A 120 6.59 35.43 12.13
N GLY A 121 5.88 36.54 12.41
CA GLY A 121 5.75 37.08 13.75
C GLY A 121 4.95 36.22 14.70
N THR A 122 3.83 35.64 14.20
CA THR A 122 2.95 34.76 14.96
C THR A 122 3.54 33.35 15.00
N ALA A 123 3.69 32.80 16.20
CA ALA A 123 4.34 31.49 16.38
C ALA A 123 3.58 30.36 15.65
N GLY A 124 2.27 30.25 15.87
CA GLY A 124 1.43 29.20 15.24
C GLY A 124 1.32 29.28 13.71
N ASP A 125 1.74 30.40 13.10
CA ASP A 125 1.79 30.52 11.63
C ASP A 125 3.10 29.98 11.03
N ARG A 126 4.12 29.71 11.85
CA ARG A 126 5.46 29.32 11.40
C ARG A 126 5.53 27.90 10.88
N CYS A 127 4.63 27.03 11.33
CA CYS A 127 4.48 25.67 10.82
C CYS A 127 2.99 25.30 10.75
N ARG A 128 2.56 24.83 9.61
CA ARG A 128 1.19 24.34 9.38
C ARG A 128 1.24 22.92 8.84
N LEU A 129 0.45 22.06 9.43
CA LEU A 129 0.26 20.67 8.99
C LEU A 129 -1.12 20.54 8.34
N TYR A 130 -1.17 19.91 7.17
CA TYR A 130 -2.42 19.60 6.50
C TYR A 130 -2.49 18.09 6.21
N VAL A 131 -3.67 17.52 6.39
CA VAL A 131 -4.00 16.13 6.06
C VAL A 131 -5.17 16.14 5.08
N ASN A 132 -4.97 15.60 3.88
CA ASN A 132 -5.97 15.58 2.80
C ASN A 132 -6.61 16.97 2.57
N GLY A 133 -5.77 17.98 2.45
CA GLY A 133 -6.18 19.37 2.17
C GLY A 133 -6.71 20.16 3.37
N VAL A 134 -6.94 19.51 4.52
CA VAL A 134 -7.51 20.14 5.73
C VAL A 134 -6.40 20.37 6.76
N GLU A 135 -6.36 21.57 7.34
CA GLU A 135 -5.39 21.92 8.38
C GLU A 135 -5.63 21.09 9.65
N GLU A 136 -4.58 20.43 10.15
CA GLU A 136 -4.59 19.73 11.43
C GLU A 136 -4.29 20.74 12.54
N THR A 137 -5.22 20.92 13.44
CA THR A 137 -5.13 21.88 14.55
C THR A 137 -5.24 21.20 15.92
N SER A 138 -5.30 19.87 15.93
CA SER A 138 -5.46 19.10 17.17
C SER A 138 -4.19 18.31 17.47
N PHE A 139 -3.40 18.81 18.41
CA PHE A 139 -2.13 18.20 18.81
C PHE A 139 -2.15 17.72 20.25
N SER A 140 -1.52 16.56 20.50
CA SER A 140 -1.25 16.05 21.85
C SER A 140 0.00 16.70 22.45
N THR A 141 0.93 17.13 21.58
CA THR A 141 2.08 17.94 21.94
C THR A 141 2.24 19.02 20.87
N GLU A 142 2.39 20.27 21.31
CA GLU A 142 2.56 21.40 20.43
C GLU A 142 3.65 22.33 21.00
N THR A 143 4.68 22.59 20.19
CA THR A 143 5.72 23.56 20.45
C THR A 143 6.08 24.22 19.12
N ASP A 144 5.83 25.51 19.03
CA ASP A 144 6.09 26.26 17.81
C ASP A 144 7.57 26.57 17.61
N PHE A 145 7.98 26.71 16.36
CA PHE A 145 9.30 27.22 16.03
C PHE A 145 9.60 28.56 16.70
N SER A 146 10.83 28.72 17.18
CA SER A 146 11.37 30.05 17.45
C SER A 146 11.44 30.87 16.15
N GLN A 147 11.25 32.18 16.23
CA GLN A 147 11.36 33.05 15.05
C GLN A 147 12.78 32.96 14.45
N ASN A 148 12.85 32.83 13.12
CA ASN A 148 14.10 32.67 12.36
C ASN A 148 14.87 31.36 12.73
N ALA A 149 14.20 30.31 13.18
CA ALA A 149 14.80 29.00 13.36
C ALA A 149 15.13 28.34 12.00
N ILE A 150 16.18 27.54 11.97
CA ILE A 150 16.56 26.75 10.79
C ILE A 150 15.65 25.53 10.71
N THR A 151 15.15 25.21 9.50
CA THR A 151 14.22 24.09 9.31
C THR A 151 14.91 22.75 9.16
N PHE A 152 16.15 22.69 8.67
CA PHE A 152 16.90 21.48 8.29
C PHE A 152 16.25 20.66 7.17
N MET A 153 15.36 21.27 6.36
CA MET A 153 14.71 20.56 5.23
C MET A 153 15.59 20.53 3.98
N SER A 154 16.36 21.60 3.72
CA SER A 154 17.09 21.82 2.46
C SER A 154 18.49 22.38 2.66
N GLU A 155 19.08 22.17 3.83
CA GLU A 155 20.40 22.72 4.18
C GLU A 155 21.54 22.12 3.34
N THR A 156 22.50 22.94 2.97
CA THR A 156 23.69 22.53 2.20
C THR A 156 24.49 21.46 2.97
N ASN A 157 24.87 20.39 2.30
CA ASN A 157 25.66 19.27 2.84
C ASN A 157 25.02 18.53 4.03
N ILE A 158 23.73 18.71 4.27
CA ILE A 158 23.00 17.92 5.26
C ILE A 158 22.27 16.78 4.56
N PRO A 159 22.61 15.52 4.86
CA PRO A 159 21.91 14.38 4.29
C PRO A 159 20.42 14.39 4.61
N VAL A 160 19.60 14.06 3.61
CA VAL A 160 18.17 13.85 3.70
C VAL A 160 17.91 12.38 3.41
N TYR A 161 17.15 11.74 4.29
CA TYR A 161 16.69 10.36 4.16
C TYR A 161 15.18 10.36 4.00
N ILE A 162 14.69 9.63 2.99
CA ILE A 162 13.27 9.37 2.75
C ILE A 162 13.04 7.89 3.00
N GLY A 163 12.13 7.58 3.92
CA GLY A 163 11.81 6.20 4.27
C GLY A 163 12.70 5.61 5.37
N SER A 164 13.61 6.37 6.00
CA SER A 164 14.44 5.85 7.10
C SER A 164 14.94 6.91 8.07
N GLN A 165 15.45 6.46 9.22
CA GLN A 165 16.26 7.24 10.16
C GLN A 165 17.77 7.03 9.88
N SER A 166 18.22 6.98 8.65
CA SER A 166 19.60 6.65 8.27
C SER A 166 19.99 5.18 8.49
N THR A 167 19.78 4.61 9.66
CA THR A 167 20.23 3.23 10.00
C THR A 167 19.17 2.41 10.73
N GLY A 168 17.90 2.80 10.61
CA GLY A 168 16.79 2.10 11.28
C GLY A 168 15.47 2.82 11.12
N ASN A 169 14.41 2.27 11.71
CA ASN A 169 13.06 2.81 11.66
C ASN A 169 12.63 3.08 10.20
N TYR A 170 12.79 2.06 9.37
CA TYR A 170 12.45 2.13 7.96
C TYR A 170 10.94 2.18 7.79
N TYR A 171 10.48 2.91 6.77
CA TYR A 171 9.08 3.04 6.43
C TYR A 171 8.56 1.75 5.79
N ASP A 172 7.38 1.31 6.22
CA ASP A 172 6.62 0.25 5.59
C ASP A 172 5.35 0.80 4.95
N GLY A 173 5.30 0.79 3.61
CA GLY A 173 4.17 1.33 2.86
C GLY A 173 4.54 1.90 1.52
N TYR A 174 3.72 2.81 1.01
CA TYR A 174 3.86 3.39 -0.33
C TYR A 174 3.99 4.90 -0.23
N MET A 175 4.80 5.47 -1.11
CA MET A 175 4.93 6.93 -1.28
C MET A 175 4.75 7.29 -2.76
N ALA A 176 4.04 8.40 -3.00
CA ALA A 176 3.83 8.96 -4.33
C ALA A 176 3.93 10.49 -4.26
N GLU A 177 4.25 11.12 -5.38
CA GLU A 177 4.26 12.59 -5.50
C GLU A 177 5.03 13.25 -4.35
N TYR A 178 6.29 12.88 -4.16
CA TYR A 178 7.09 13.40 -3.06
C TYR A 178 7.78 14.70 -3.47
N VAL A 179 7.36 15.81 -2.89
CA VAL A 179 7.78 17.17 -3.24
C VAL A 179 8.43 17.85 -2.06
N LEU A 180 9.57 18.48 -2.28
CA LEU A 180 10.14 19.47 -1.38
C LEU A 180 10.27 20.82 -2.10
N ILE A 181 9.65 21.86 -1.58
CA ILE A 181 9.80 23.22 -2.02
C ILE A 181 10.80 23.92 -1.08
N ASP A 182 11.92 24.40 -1.64
CA ASP A 182 12.93 25.16 -0.92
C ASP A 182 12.65 26.67 -1.08
N GLY A 183 12.31 27.32 0.02
CA GLY A 183 12.18 28.77 0.10
C GLY A 183 10.76 29.32 0.11
N GLN A 184 9.72 28.48 0.09
CA GLN A 184 8.33 28.92 0.13
C GLN A 184 7.48 28.11 1.09
N GLN A 185 6.57 28.79 1.80
CA GLN A 185 5.47 28.19 2.55
C GLN A 185 4.23 28.19 1.65
N LEU A 186 3.87 27.02 1.08
CA LEU A 186 2.75 26.89 0.16
C LEU A 186 1.53 26.24 0.85
N ALA A 187 0.34 26.65 0.45
CA ALA A 187 -0.90 26.03 0.89
C ALA A 187 -1.09 24.63 0.25
N PRO A 188 -1.90 23.74 0.84
CA PRO A 188 -2.14 22.39 0.31
C PRO A 188 -2.77 22.41 -1.08
N THR A 189 -3.49 23.46 -1.45
CA THR A 189 -4.07 23.67 -2.78
C THR A 189 -3.04 23.84 -3.90
N SER A 190 -1.75 23.98 -3.57
CA SER A 190 -0.66 23.92 -4.54
C SER A 190 -0.32 22.47 -4.96
N PHE A 191 -0.83 21.46 -4.26
CA PHE A 191 -0.48 20.04 -4.43
C PHE A 191 -1.71 19.14 -4.62
N GLY A 192 -2.90 19.66 -4.37
CA GLY A 192 -4.15 18.92 -4.51
C GLY A 192 -5.34 19.86 -4.52
N GLU A 193 -6.49 19.28 -4.81
CA GLU A 193 -7.78 19.98 -4.84
C GLU A 193 -8.90 19.07 -4.35
N PHE A 194 -10.00 19.67 -3.89
CA PHE A 194 -11.22 18.92 -3.67
C PHE A 194 -11.94 18.76 -4.99
N ASP A 195 -12.26 17.51 -5.31
CA ASP A 195 -13.11 17.19 -6.45
C ASP A 195 -14.51 17.81 -6.25
N GLU A 196 -14.99 18.55 -7.25
CA GLU A 196 -16.23 19.32 -7.13
C GLU A 196 -17.49 18.44 -6.99
N ASP A 197 -17.47 17.25 -7.58
CA ASP A 197 -18.61 16.34 -7.60
C ASP A 197 -18.66 15.45 -6.35
N SER A 198 -17.52 14.90 -5.95
CA SER A 198 -17.41 13.94 -4.85
C SER A 198 -17.00 14.56 -3.51
N GLY A 199 -16.40 15.74 -3.53
CA GLY A 199 -15.78 16.37 -2.35
C GLY A 199 -14.53 15.67 -1.87
N ILE A 200 -13.95 14.77 -2.66
CA ILE A 200 -12.74 14.01 -2.32
C ILE A 200 -11.50 14.83 -2.64
N TRP A 201 -10.53 14.80 -1.74
CA TRP A 201 -9.22 15.40 -1.97
C TRP A 201 -8.40 14.54 -2.93
N LYS A 202 -7.91 15.14 -4.02
CA LYS A 202 -7.15 14.46 -5.08
C LYS A 202 -5.89 15.23 -5.45
N PRO A 203 -4.85 14.58 -6.00
CA PRO A 203 -3.63 15.25 -6.46
C PRO A 203 -3.90 16.11 -7.70
N ILE A 204 -3.04 17.11 -7.90
CA ILE A 204 -2.95 17.93 -9.12
C ILE A 204 -1.53 17.90 -9.66
N ASP A 205 -1.36 18.31 -10.92
CA ASP A 205 -0.03 18.47 -11.52
C ASP A 205 0.76 19.58 -10.82
N VAL A 206 1.90 19.21 -10.25
CA VAL A 206 2.80 20.10 -9.51
C VAL A 206 4.05 20.50 -10.32
N SER A 207 4.19 20.00 -11.56
CA SER A 207 5.36 20.23 -12.41
C SER A 207 5.65 21.72 -12.70
N GLY A 208 4.63 22.57 -12.60
CA GLY A 208 4.73 24.02 -12.79
C GLY A 208 5.20 24.82 -11.56
N LEU A 209 5.45 24.19 -10.42
CA LEU A 209 5.88 24.87 -9.22
C LEU A 209 7.35 25.34 -9.30
N THR A 210 7.69 26.34 -8.50
CA THR A 210 9.08 26.76 -8.31
C THR A 210 9.67 26.03 -7.12
N PHE A 211 10.52 25.04 -7.36
CA PHE A 211 11.04 24.16 -6.32
C PHE A 211 12.15 24.77 -5.47
N GLY A 212 12.80 25.85 -5.94
CA GLY A 212 13.98 26.45 -5.28
C GLY A 212 15.26 25.64 -5.53
N THR A 213 16.40 26.06 -4.98
CA THR A 213 17.72 25.48 -5.33
C THR A 213 17.87 24.03 -4.89
N ASN A 214 17.48 23.74 -3.64
CA ASN A 214 17.61 22.41 -3.03
C ASN A 214 16.28 21.64 -2.96
N GLY A 215 15.22 22.18 -3.56
CA GLY A 215 13.94 21.49 -3.72
C GLY A 215 14.01 20.38 -4.76
N PHE A 216 13.07 19.45 -4.71
CA PHE A 216 12.99 18.30 -5.61
C PHE A 216 11.54 17.82 -5.78
N TYR A 217 11.32 17.04 -6.83
CA TYR A 217 10.07 16.34 -7.10
C TYR A 217 10.36 14.90 -7.54
N LEU A 218 9.90 13.92 -6.76
CA LEU A 218 10.04 12.50 -7.05
C LEU A 218 8.68 11.94 -7.48
N GLU A 219 8.51 11.75 -8.78
CA GLU A 219 7.30 11.15 -9.39
C GLU A 219 7.35 9.61 -9.39
N PHE A 220 8.51 9.03 -9.07
CA PHE A 220 8.76 7.58 -9.10
C PHE A 220 8.48 6.91 -10.45
N LYS A 221 8.60 7.65 -11.55
CA LYS A 221 8.39 7.15 -12.93
C LYS A 221 9.45 6.16 -13.40
N GLN A 222 10.61 6.18 -12.77
CA GLN A 222 11.76 5.36 -13.15
C GLN A 222 11.93 4.21 -12.16
N SER A 223 12.42 3.06 -12.65
CA SER A 223 12.61 1.85 -11.83
C SER A 223 14.08 1.44 -11.68
N GLY A 224 15.01 2.27 -12.16
CA GLY A 224 16.45 2.00 -12.01
C GLY A 224 16.96 2.26 -10.60
N THR A 225 18.15 1.72 -10.29
CA THR A 225 18.79 1.86 -8.97
C THR A 225 19.92 2.90 -8.93
N GLY A 226 20.15 3.59 -10.03
CA GLY A 226 21.20 4.62 -10.12
C GLY A 226 20.76 5.97 -9.56
N THR A 227 21.73 6.76 -9.05
CA THR A 227 21.53 8.16 -8.63
C THR A 227 21.56 9.07 -9.85
N ASN A 228 20.55 9.01 -10.68
CA ASN A 228 20.45 9.76 -11.94
C ASN A 228 18.99 9.81 -12.45
N ALA A 229 18.77 10.46 -13.57
CA ALA A 229 17.44 10.64 -14.17
C ALA A 229 16.72 9.33 -14.57
N SER A 230 17.40 8.16 -14.53
CA SER A 230 16.80 6.85 -14.80
C SER A 230 16.58 6.04 -13.51
N GLY A 231 17.00 6.56 -12.37
CA GLY A 231 16.83 5.91 -11.06
C GLY A 231 15.44 6.16 -10.48
N MET A 232 15.02 5.30 -9.57
CA MET A 232 13.75 5.43 -8.83
C MET A 232 13.70 6.73 -8.00
N GLY A 233 14.87 7.21 -7.52
CA GLY A 233 15.05 8.50 -6.85
C GLY A 233 15.29 9.68 -7.79
N ALA A 234 14.85 9.61 -9.07
CA ALA A 234 15.03 10.68 -10.04
C ALA A 234 14.21 11.93 -9.65
N ASP A 235 14.89 13.05 -9.54
CA ASP A 235 14.28 14.35 -9.37
C ASP A 235 13.85 14.92 -10.73
N THR A 236 12.56 15.22 -10.87
CA THR A 236 11.94 15.76 -12.09
C THR A 236 11.61 17.27 -11.98
N SER A 237 11.99 17.92 -10.89
CA SER A 237 11.81 19.37 -10.66
C SER A 237 12.62 20.27 -11.62
N GLY A 238 13.58 19.69 -12.32
CA GLY A 238 14.57 20.42 -13.13
C GLY A 238 15.86 20.78 -12.40
N ASN A 239 15.94 20.57 -11.08
CA ASN A 239 17.14 20.87 -10.28
C ASN A 239 18.19 19.77 -10.30
N THR A 240 17.83 18.56 -10.75
CA THR A 240 18.71 17.38 -10.76
C THR A 240 19.20 16.93 -9.37
N ASN A 241 18.45 17.20 -8.32
CA ASN A 241 18.70 16.74 -6.95
C ASN A 241 18.29 15.27 -6.77
N HIS A 242 18.90 14.38 -7.57
CA HIS A 242 18.58 12.95 -7.57
C HIS A 242 19.00 12.26 -6.26
N PHE A 243 18.20 11.31 -5.81
CA PHE A 243 18.45 10.50 -4.62
C PHE A 243 19.11 9.17 -4.98
N ALA A 244 20.04 8.74 -4.16
CA ALA A 244 20.55 7.38 -4.16
C ALA A 244 19.46 6.41 -3.72
N VAL A 245 19.38 5.28 -4.41
CA VAL A 245 18.39 4.23 -4.18
C VAL A 245 19.06 3.12 -3.39
N ASN A 246 18.59 2.87 -2.16
CA ASN A 246 19.16 1.87 -1.27
C ASN A 246 18.18 0.72 -1.09
N ASN A 247 18.59 -0.48 -1.46
CA ASN A 247 17.86 -1.74 -1.42
C ASN A 247 16.59 -1.84 -2.28
N LEU A 248 15.95 -0.73 -2.64
CA LEU A 248 14.83 -0.72 -3.57
C LEU A 248 15.25 -1.28 -4.94
N THR A 249 14.36 -2.01 -5.55
CA THR A 249 14.53 -2.66 -6.86
C THR A 249 13.38 -2.32 -7.80
N ALA A 250 13.45 -2.72 -9.05
CA ALA A 250 12.40 -2.41 -10.04
C ALA A 250 11.00 -2.96 -9.66
N ILE A 251 10.92 -3.96 -8.79
CA ILE A 251 9.63 -4.50 -8.33
C ILE A 251 8.95 -3.63 -7.28
N ASP A 252 9.67 -2.68 -6.71
CA ASP A 252 9.16 -1.76 -5.70
C ASP A 252 8.49 -0.53 -6.31
N GLN A 253 8.70 -0.29 -7.62
CA GLN A 253 7.84 0.61 -8.38
C GLN A 253 6.48 -0.06 -8.62
N THR A 254 5.40 0.64 -8.33
CA THR A 254 4.04 0.10 -8.38
C THR A 254 3.04 1.08 -8.97
N THR A 255 1.93 0.55 -9.50
CA THR A 255 0.78 1.32 -9.99
C THR A 255 -0.28 1.56 -8.93
N ASP A 256 -0.07 1.13 -7.69
CA ASP A 256 -0.92 1.49 -6.54
C ASP A 256 -0.66 2.96 -6.19
N THR A 257 -1.59 3.83 -6.49
CA THR A 257 -1.42 5.28 -6.41
C THR A 257 -2.64 5.96 -5.78
N PRO A 258 -2.54 7.21 -5.33
CA PRO A 258 -3.69 7.93 -4.79
C PRO A 258 -4.82 8.12 -5.81
N THR A 259 -4.56 8.03 -7.11
CA THR A 259 -5.59 8.13 -8.16
C THR A 259 -6.10 6.77 -8.65
N ASN A 260 -5.45 5.68 -8.28
CA ASN A 260 -5.93 4.32 -8.50
C ASN A 260 -5.41 3.38 -7.40
N ASN A 261 -6.13 3.32 -6.30
CA ASN A 261 -5.76 2.55 -5.13
C ASN A 261 -6.15 1.07 -5.29
N PHE A 262 -5.17 0.19 -5.16
CA PHE A 262 -5.36 -1.26 -5.26
C PHE A 262 -5.60 -1.89 -3.89
N ALA A 263 -6.28 -3.03 -3.88
CA ALA A 263 -6.39 -3.85 -2.68
C ALA A 263 -5.02 -4.33 -2.21
N THR A 264 -4.88 -4.50 -0.91
CA THR A 264 -3.77 -5.18 -0.25
C THR A 264 -4.32 -6.16 0.77
N LEU A 265 -3.54 -7.09 1.28
CA LEU A 265 -3.96 -7.93 2.41
C LEU A 265 -4.21 -7.06 3.65
N ASN A 266 -5.21 -7.41 4.44
CA ASN A 266 -5.62 -6.63 5.61
C ASN A 266 -5.00 -7.16 6.91
N PRO A 267 -3.97 -6.52 7.46
CA PRO A 267 -3.35 -6.96 8.72
C PRO A 267 -4.23 -6.70 9.94
N LEU A 268 -5.20 -5.77 9.85
CA LEU A 268 -6.05 -5.36 10.99
C LEU A 268 -7.10 -6.42 11.35
N GLY A 269 -7.49 -7.26 10.42
CA GLY A 269 -8.43 -8.34 10.65
C GLY A 269 -7.83 -9.55 11.37
N MET A 270 -6.58 -9.51 11.80
CA MET A 270 -5.77 -10.71 12.02
C MET A 270 -4.83 -10.64 13.23
N PRO A 271 -5.35 -10.65 14.45
CA PRO A 271 -4.51 -10.70 15.64
C PRO A 271 -3.92 -12.10 15.82
N SER A 272 -2.84 -12.41 15.15
CA SER A 272 -2.03 -13.61 15.41
C SER A 272 -0.57 -13.23 15.58
N THR A 273 0.02 -13.59 16.70
CA THR A 273 1.46 -13.42 16.97
C THR A 273 2.35 -14.23 16.02
N ASN A 274 1.76 -15.15 15.26
CA ASN A 274 2.45 -16.05 14.33
C ASN A 274 2.33 -15.61 12.86
N THR A 275 1.77 -14.41 12.61
CA THR A 275 1.55 -13.91 11.25
C THR A 275 2.28 -12.59 11.07
N THR A 276 3.01 -12.48 9.98
CA THR A 276 3.68 -11.24 9.58
C THR A 276 3.29 -10.86 8.15
N PHE A 277 3.13 -9.57 7.94
CA PHE A 277 2.92 -8.98 6.62
C PHE A 277 4.17 -8.24 6.18
N SER A 278 4.42 -8.19 4.89
CA SER A 278 5.54 -7.47 4.28
C SER A 278 5.21 -7.11 2.84
N GLU A 279 6.15 -6.46 2.17
CA GLU A 279 5.97 -6.05 0.77
C GLU A 279 4.70 -5.21 0.59
N GLY A 280 4.53 -4.17 1.42
CA GLY A 280 3.35 -3.32 1.33
C GLY A 280 2.03 -4.06 1.58
N ASN A 281 2.01 -5.07 2.45
CA ASN A 281 0.89 -5.97 2.70
C ASN A 281 0.49 -6.83 1.48
N LEU A 282 1.42 -7.12 0.58
CA LEU A 282 1.19 -8.08 -0.51
C LEU A 282 1.66 -9.49 -0.17
N THR A 283 2.47 -9.63 0.86
CA THR A 283 2.99 -10.92 1.33
C THR A 283 2.55 -11.19 2.76
N VAL A 284 2.00 -12.37 2.97
CA VAL A 284 1.67 -12.90 4.30
C VAL A 284 2.52 -14.13 4.58
N ASN A 285 3.15 -14.15 5.75
CA ASN A 285 3.91 -15.30 6.25
C ASN A 285 3.29 -15.77 7.55
N VAL A 286 2.96 -17.05 7.61
CA VAL A 286 2.36 -17.70 8.78
C VAL A 286 3.31 -18.76 9.31
N ALA A 287 3.74 -18.58 10.55
CA ALA A 287 4.49 -19.60 11.29
C ALA A 287 3.57 -20.69 11.83
N SER A 288 4.12 -21.87 12.10
CA SER A 288 3.36 -23.03 12.61
C SER A 288 2.61 -22.71 13.91
N GLY A 289 1.45 -23.32 14.10
CA GLY A 289 0.65 -23.22 15.33
C GLY A 289 -0.70 -22.51 15.19
N SER A 290 -1.05 -22.02 14.01
CA SER A 290 -2.34 -21.34 13.78
C SER A 290 -2.95 -21.77 12.46
N SER A 291 -4.21 -22.16 12.47
CA SER A 291 -5.02 -22.12 11.25
C SER A 291 -5.35 -20.65 10.96
N PHE A 292 -5.13 -20.23 9.74
CA PHE A 292 -5.14 -18.81 9.42
C PHE A 292 -5.64 -18.54 8.01
N TRP A 293 -6.45 -17.49 7.86
CA TRP A 293 -6.92 -16.99 6.57
C TRP A 293 -6.73 -15.50 6.46
N SER A 294 -6.09 -15.05 5.40
CA SER A 294 -5.92 -13.66 5.05
C SER A 294 -6.93 -13.25 4.00
N VAL A 295 -7.50 -12.06 4.13
CA VAL A 295 -8.38 -11.44 3.14
C VAL A 295 -7.85 -10.05 2.77
N PRO A 296 -8.17 -9.54 1.57
CA PRO A 296 -7.76 -8.20 1.19
C PRO A 296 -8.58 -7.12 1.89
N THR A 297 -8.13 -5.87 1.72
CA THR A 297 -8.79 -4.66 2.22
C THR A 297 -10.12 -4.35 1.52
N ILE A 298 -10.37 -4.94 0.35
CA ILE A 298 -11.54 -4.69 -0.50
C ILE A 298 -12.30 -5.99 -0.71
N GLY A 299 -13.61 -5.96 -0.46
CA GLY A 299 -14.59 -6.97 -0.88
C GLY A 299 -15.44 -6.46 -2.02
N VAL A 300 -16.11 -7.37 -2.73
CA VAL A 300 -16.91 -7.05 -3.93
C VAL A 300 -18.30 -7.63 -3.84
N SER A 301 -19.29 -6.88 -4.38
CA SER A 301 -20.71 -7.27 -4.41
C SER A 301 -21.29 -7.41 -5.83
N SER A 302 -20.58 -6.95 -6.84
CA SER A 302 -20.92 -7.02 -8.27
C SER A 302 -19.65 -7.09 -9.10
N GLY A 303 -19.78 -7.28 -10.42
CA GLY A 303 -18.66 -7.28 -11.35
C GLY A 303 -17.86 -8.59 -11.40
N LYS A 304 -16.76 -8.57 -12.16
CA LYS A 304 -15.86 -9.72 -12.37
C LYS A 304 -14.44 -9.36 -12.00
N TRP A 305 -13.87 -10.08 -11.04
CA TRP A 305 -12.64 -9.70 -10.38
C TRP A 305 -11.57 -10.79 -10.43
N TYR A 306 -10.33 -10.36 -10.55
CA TYR A 306 -9.15 -11.22 -10.65
C TYR A 306 -8.10 -10.86 -9.61
N VAL A 307 -7.47 -11.91 -9.09
CA VAL A 307 -6.24 -11.83 -8.32
C VAL A 307 -5.33 -12.99 -8.67
N GLU A 308 -4.05 -12.75 -8.67
CA GLU A 308 -3.04 -13.79 -8.76
C GLU A 308 -2.07 -13.72 -7.58
N GLY A 309 -1.26 -14.76 -7.42
CA GLY A 309 -0.21 -14.75 -6.43
C GLY A 309 0.62 -16.03 -6.52
N LYS A 310 1.56 -16.15 -5.57
CA LYS A 310 2.50 -17.26 -5.50
C LYS A 310 2.50 -17.89 -4.12
N LEU A 311 2.46 -19.22 -4.07
CA LEU A 311 2.82 -19.95 -2.87
C LEU A 311 4.35 -19.99 -2.77
N VAL A 312 4.92 -19.05 -2.01
CA VAL A 312 6.38 -18.91 -1.87
C VAL A 312 6.97 -20.06 -1.07
N THR A 313 6.36 -20.37 0.07
CA THR A 313 6.68 -21.56 0.88
C THR A 313 5.40 -22.19 1.36
N GLY A 314 5.40 -23.53 1.44
CA GLY A 314 4.31 -24.30 2.02
C GLY A 314 4.88 -25.63 2.47
N THR A 315 5.14 -25.77 3.77
CA THR A 315 5.69 -27.02 4.33
C THR A 315 4.80 -27.47 5.47
N ALA A 316 4.50 -28.76 5.45
CA ALA A 316 3.91 -29.43 6.59
C ALA A 316 4.93 -30.36 7.24
N SER A 317 4.76 -30.63 8.52
CA SER A 317 5.54 -31.60 9.27
C SER A 317 5.45 -33.03 8.73
N SER A 318 4.51 -33.30 7.81
CA SER A 318 4.25 -34.61 7.19
C SER A 318 4.65 -34.69 5.71
N GLY A 319 5.29 -33.67 5.15
CA GLY A 319 5.67 -33.65 3.73
C GLY A 319 4.54 -33.35 2.76
N VAL A 320 3.34 -33.02 3.26
CA VAL A 320 2.18 -32.60 2.47
C VAL A 320 2.10 -31.08 2.53
N THR A 321 1.90 -30.41 1.40
CA THR A 321 1.66 -28.96 1.36
C THR A 321 0.23 -28.70 1.82
N TYR A 322 0.08 -27.99 2.92
CA TYR A 322 -1.19 -27.44 3.35
C TYR A 322 -1.25 -26.00 2.86
N SER A 323 -2.03 -25.76 1.83
CA SER A 323 -2.29 -24.43 1.32
C SER A 323 -3.71 -24.42 0.77
N ASP A 324 -4.47 -23.46 1.25
CA ASP A 324 -5.85 -23.24 0.85
C ASP A 324 -5.99 -21.84 0.28
N TYR A 325 -6.68 -21.70 -0.83
CA TYR A 325 -6.90 -20.40 -1.47
C TYR A 325 -8.28 -20.38 -2.15
N GLY A 326 -8.95 -19.25 -2.05
CA GLY A 326 -10.32 -19.14 -2.58
C GLY A 326 -11.03 -17.86 -2.18
N PHE A 327 -12.22 -18.00 -1.59
CA PHE A 327 -13.14 -16.90 -1.36
C PHE A 327 -13.84 -17.01 -0.02
N ALA A 328 -14.11 -15.88 0.62
CA ALA A 328 -14.85 -15.80 1.87
C ALA A 328 -15.85 -14.64 1.84
N ASP A 329 -16.98 -14.79 2.52
CA ASP A 329 -18.04 -13.79 2.58
C ASP A 329 -17.86 -12.75 3.70
N ARG A 330 -16.72 -12.72 4.39
CA ARG A 330 -16.47 -11.84 5.53
C ARG A 330 -15.02 -11.41 5.59
N SER A 331 -14.82 -10.16 5.98
CA SER A 331 -13.51 -9.58 6.26
C SER A 331 -13.17 -9.52 7.76
N ASP A 332 -14.17 -9.77 8.64
CA ASP A 332 -14.12 -9.49 10.07
C ASP A 332 -13.40 -10.53 10.89
N SER A 333 -12.79 -11.47 10.25
CA SER A 333 -12.31 -12.58 11.01
C SER A 333 -10.85 -12.54 11.24
N ALA A 334 -10.47 -12.35 12.45
CA ALA A 334 -9.30 -13.05 12.96
C ALA A 334 -9.25 -14.44 12.31
N GLY A 335 -8.11 -14.79 11.70
CA GLY A 335 -7.96 -15.92 10.78
C GLY A 335 -8.62 -17.24 11.17
N GLN A 336 -8.73 -17.55 12.45
CA GLN A 336 -9.48 -18.71 12.96
C GLN A 336 -10.99 -18.59 12.79
N ALA A 337 -11.53 -17.38 12.76
CA ALA A 337 -12.97 -17.17 12.72
C ALA A 337 -13.57 -17.48 11.34
N LEU A 338 -12.82 -17.32 10.25
CA LEU A 338 -13.28 -17.78 8.92
C LEU A 338 -13.53 -19.30 8.91
N TYR A 339 -12.68 -20.06 9.61
CA TYR A 339 -12.82 -21.50 9.67
C TYR A 339 -13.83 -21.98 10.75
N SER A 340 -13.96 -21.27 11.87
CA SER A 340 -14.80 -21.67 13.01
C SER A 340 -16.17 -21.00 13.08
N SER A 341 -16.38 -19.92 12.33
CA SER A 341 -17.57 -19.07 12.37
C SER A 341 -18.67 -19.50 11.40
N SER A 342 -19.75 -18.73 11.38
CA SER A 342 -20.82 -18.80 10.38
C SER A 342 -20.40 -18.30 8.99
N ALA A 343 -19.16 -17.86 8.80
CA ALA A 343 -18.65 -17.42 7.51
C ALA A 343 -18.81 -18.52 6.44
N ARG A 344 -19.05 -18.07 5.22
CA ARG A 344 -19.06 -18.93 4.03
C ARG A 344 -17.71 -18.84 3.37
N VAL A 345 -17.02 -19.96 3.26
CA VAL A 345 -15.70 -20.05 2.68
C VAL A 345 -15.69 -21.11 1.58
N PHE A 346 -15.18 -20.74 0.42
CA PHE A 346 -14.91 -21.64 -0.70
C PHE A 346 -13.41 -21.71 -0.91
N TRP A 347 -12.83 -22.90 -0.98
CA TRP A 347 -11.39 -23.01 -1.19
C TRP A 347 -11.01 -24.25 -1.98
N LEU A 348 -9.93 -24.14 -2.75
CA LEU A 348 -9.22 -25.27 -3.31
C LEU A 348 -8.10 -25.65 -2.34
N SER A 349 -8.13 -26.89 -1.89
CA SER A 349 -7.15 -27.43 -0.96
C SER A 349 -6.07 -28.22 -1.69
N ALA A 350 -4.82 -27.93 -1.39
CA ALA A 350 -3.70 -28.71 -1.90
C ALA A 350 -3.65 -30.12 -1.30
N TRP A 351 -4.20 -30.31 -0.10
CA TRP A 351 -4.15 -31.58 0.62
C TRP A 351 -5.07 -32.64 0.02
N ASP A 352 -6.31 -32.31 -0.27
CA ASP A 352 -7.31 -33.30 -0.74
C ASP A 352 -7.69 -33.16 -2.22
N SER A 353 -7.08 -32.18 -2.91
CA SER A 353 -7.32 -31.93 -4.35
C SER A 353 -8.79 -31.69 -4.67
N LYS A 354 -9.50 -30.97 -3.79
CA LYS A 354 -10.92 -30.67 -3.94
C LYS A 354 -11.18 -29.18 -3.74
N ILE A 355 -12.24 -28.73 -4.40
CA ILE A 355 -12.88 -27.47 -4.05
C ILE A 355 -13.91 -27.77 -2.97
N ASN A 356 -13.75 -27.13 -1.84
CA ASN A 356 -14.55 -27.33 -0.64
C ASN A 356 -15.38 -26.07 -0.34
N TYR A 357 -16.43 -26.26 0.43
CA TYR A 357 -17.29 -25.20 0.94
C TYR A 357 -17.56 -25.41 2.42
N ARG A 358 -17.63 -24.35 3.18
CA ARG A 358 -17.96 -24.38 4.60
C ARG A 358 -18.94 -23.26 4.96
N THR A 359 -19.84 -23.57 5.88
CA THR A 359 -20.73 -22.59 6.52
C THR A 359 -21.12 -23.10 7.90
N GLY A 360 -21.26 -22.20 8.89
CA GLY A 360 -21.74 -22.55 10.23
C GLY A 360 -20.94 -23.65 10.94
N GLY A 361 -19.63 -23.71 10.72
CA GLY A 361 -18.77 -24.73 11.31
C GLY A 361 -18.82 -26.11 10.62
N SER A 362 -19.68 -26.28 9.61
CA SER A 362 -19.82 -27.56 8.87
C SER A 362 -19.19 -27.46 7.49
N THR A 363 -18.30 -28.38 7.16
CA THR A 363 -17.68 -28.50 5.84
C THR A 363 -18.48 -29.39 4.93
N THR A 364 -18.83 -28.91 3.74
CA THR A 364 -19.26 -29.72 2.61
C THR A 364 -18.06 -29.90 1.70
N ALA A 365 -17.37 -31.02 1.81
CA ALA A 365 -16.20 -31.32 1.00
C ALA A 365 -16.58 -31.77 -0.41
N GLY A 366 -15.74 -31.46 -1.37
CA GLY A 366 -15.83 -32.05 -2.71
C GLY A 366 -16.93 -31.48 -3.59
N LEU A 367 -17.19 -30.17 -3.55
CA LEU A 367 -18.02 -29.51 -4.58
C LEU A 367 -17.50 -29.85 -5.98
N GLN A 368 -16.18 -29.91 -6.13
CA GLN A 368 -15.49 -30.49 -7.28
C GLN A 368 -14.27 -31.27 -6.79
N THR A 369 -14.02 -32.46 -7.40
CA THR A 369 -12.89 -33.34 -7.05
C THR A 369 -11.86 -33.42 -8.18
N GLY A 370 -10.69 -34.01 -7.90
CA GLY A 370 -9.62 -34.19 -8.89
C GLY A 370 -8.98 -32.88 -9.36
N LYS A 371 -9.01 -31.85 -8.53
CA LYS A 371 -8.38 -30.57 -8.80
C LYS A 371 -6.95 -30.57 -8.25
N THR A 372 -6.03 -30.01 -8.99
CA THR A 372 -4.64 -29.93 -8.54
C THR A 372 -4.45 -28.67 -7.68
N GLY A 373 -4.15 -28.87 -6.40
CA GLY A 373 -3.76 -27.79 -5.50
C GLY A 373 -2.37 -27.25 -5.79
N LEU A 374 -1.95 -26.23 -5.04
CA LEU A 374 -0.64 -25.60 -5.19
C LEU A 374 0.49 -26.45 -4.61
N SER A 375 1.62 -26.42 -5.28
CA SER A 375 2.92 -26.81 -4.74
C SER A 375 3.74 -25.55 -4.48
N GLN A 376 4.76 -25.65 -3.60
CA GLN A 376 5.68 -24.53 -3.38
C GLN A 376 6.28 -24.04 -4.70
N GLY A 377 6.23 -22.74 -4.91
CA GLY A 377 6.68 -22.08 -6.13
C GLY A 377 5.60 -21.89 -7.21
N ASP A 378 4.44 -22.54 -7.07
CA ASP A 378 3.34 -22.36 -8.01
C ASP A 378 2.68 -21.00 -7.86
N PHE A 379 2.16 -20.53 -8.99
CA PHE A 379 1.28 -19.38 -9.04
C PHE A 379 -0.18 -19.84 -9.02
N PHE A 380 -0.98 -19.15 -8.23
CA PHE A 380 -2.43 -19.30 -8.27
C PHE A 380 -3.07 -18.15 -9.05
N GLN A 381 -4.26 -18.40 -9.56
CA GLN A 381 -5.19 -17.42 -10.11
C GLN A 381 -6.57 -17.67 -9.49
N LEU A 382 -7.24 -16.61 -9.07
CA LEU A 382 -8.61 -16.63 -8.57
C LEU A 382 -9.45 -15.66 -9.37
N TYR A 383 -10.61 -16.11 -9.80
CA TYR A 383 -11.54 -15.36 -10.63
C TYR A 383 -12.92 -15.42 -9.98
N LEU A 384 -13.49 -14.26 -9.69
CA LEU A 384 -14.79 -14.10 -9.04
C LEU A 384 -15.75 -13.37 -9.98
N ASP A 385 -16.74 -14.09 -10.48
CA ASP A 385 -17.82 -13.57 -11.33
C ASP A 385 -19.07 -13.39 -10.47
N MET A 386 -19.24 -12.20 -9.89
CA MET A 386 -20.40 -11.89 -9.05
C MET A 386 -21.68 -11.81 -9.86
N ASP A 387 -21.60 -11.39 -11.13
CA ASP A 387 -22.76 -11.19 -12.00
C ASP A 387 -23.45 -12.51 -12.39
N ASN A 388 -22.64 -13.60 -12.51
CA ASN A 388 -23.14 -14.92 -12.86
C ASN A 388 -23.05 -15.91 -11.69
N GLU A 389 -22.67 -15.46 -10.49
CA GLU A 389 -22.55 -16.27 -9.26
C GLU A 389 -21.59 -17.45 -9.43
N LEU A 390 -20.41 -17.21 -10.04
CA LEU A 390 -19.42 -18.24 -10.33
C LEU A 390 -18.03 -17.89 -9.79
N MET A 391 -17.35 -18.90 -9.31
CA MET A 391 -15.97 -18.85 -8.82
C MET A 391 -15.09 -19.81 -9.62
N TYR A 392 -13.86 -19.33 -9.99
CA TYR A 392 -12.91 -20.14 -10.72
C TYR A 392 -11.54 -20.10 -10.06
N TRP A 393 -10.81 -21.22 -10.18
CA TRP A 393 -9.44 -21.39 -9.71
C TRP A 393 -8.52 -21.70 -10.88
N GLY A 394 -7.33 -21.11 -10.87
CA GLY A 394 -6.27 -21.37 -11.84
C GLY A 394 -4.95 -21.70 -11.14
N ARG A 395 -4.06 -22.33 -11.88
CA ARG A 395 -2.68 -22.64 -11.48
C ARG A 395 -1.75 -22.48 -12.65
N ASN A 396 -0.68 -21.71 -12.47
CA ASN A 396 0.38 -21.48 -13.46
C ASN A 396 -0.17 -21.07 -14.84
N GLY A 397 -1.19 -20.21 -14.87
CA GLY A 397 -1.81 -19.68 -16.08
C GLY A 397 -2.90 -20.57 -16.70
N SER A 398 -3.25 -21.67 -16.07
CA SER A 398 -4.32 -22.55 -16.55
C SER A 398 -5.47 -22.64 -15.56
N VAL A 399 -6.70 -22.43 -16.02
CA VAL A 399 -7.90 -22.62 -15.21
C VAL A 399 -8.08 -24.11 -14.90
N THR A 400 -8.26 -24.45 -13.63
CA THR A 400 -8.40 -25.83 -13.17
C THR A 400 -9.85 -26.30 -13.10
N ASN A 401 -10.81 -25.39 -13.18
CA ASN A 401 -12.25 -25.65 -13.13
C ASN A 401 -13.04 -24.76 -14.09
N SER A 402 -12.90 -24.99 -15.39
CA SER A 402 -13.54 -24.19 -16.46
C SER A 402 -15.06 -24.10 -16.37
N THR A 403 -15.73 -25.07 -15.72
CA THR A 403 -17.16 -25.05 -15.42
C THR A 403 -17.54 -24.04 -14.31
N GLY A 404 -16.56 -23.56 -13.55
CA GLY A 404 -16.81 -22.76 -12.35
C GLY A 404 -17.43 -23.54 -11.18
N VAL A 405 -17.53 -22.89 -10.05
CA VAL A 405 -18.32 -23.33 -8.88
C VAL A 405 -19.37 -22.26 -8.61
N SER A 406 -20.63 -22.64 -8.71
CA SER A 406 -21.73 -21.73 -8.39
C SER A 406 -21.87 -21.57 -6.87
N PHE A 407 -22.04 -20.32 -6.45
CA PHE A 407 -22.43 -19.98 -5.08
C PHE A 407 -23.92 -19.63 -4.95
N ASN A 408 -24.73 -19.84 -5.99
CA ASN A 408 -26.19 -19.74 -5.93
C ASN A 408 -26.75 -20.65 -4.82
N GLY A 409 -27.61 -20.11 -3.96
CA GLY A 409 -28.09 -20.78 -2.74
C GLY A 409 -27.06 -20.84 -1.61
N LYS A 410 -25.90 -20.19 -1.79
CA LYS A 410 -24.82 -20.04 -0.82
C LYS A 410 -24.29 -18.59 -0.81
N GLU A 411 -25.20 -17.68 -1.14
CA GLU A 411 -24.91 -16.27 -1.26
C GLU A 411 -24.30 -15.70 0.03
N SER A 412 -23.47 -14.68 -0.10
CA SER A 412 -22.85 -14.00 1.04
C SER A 412 -23.91 -13.52 2.05
N GLN A 413 -23.63 -13.67 3.34
CA GLN A 413 -24.44 -13.12 4.41
C GLN A 413 -24.33 -11.60 4.52
N THR A 414 -23.23 -11.03 4.00
CA THR A 414 -22.93 -9.60 4.00
C THR A 414 -23.22 -8.93 2.67
N GLY A 415 -23.52 -9.69 1.63
CA GLY A 415 -23.65 -9.21 0.24
C GLY A 415 -22.32 -9.12 -0.51
N GLU A 416 -21.21 -9.41 0.14
CA GLU A 416 -19.87 -9.25 -0.40
C GLU A 416 -19.07 -10.55 -0.33
N TYR A 417 -18.12 -10.71 -1.26
CA TYR A 417 -17.09 -11.73 -1.19
C TYR A 417 -15.69 -11.10 -1.24
N PHE A 418 -14.77 -11.76 -0.56
CA PHE A 418 -13.34 -11.44 -0.52
C PHE A 418 -12.55 -12.61 -1.09
N PHE A 419 -11.44 -12.33 -1.75
CA PHE A 419 -10.41 -13.33 -1.97
C PHE A 419 -9.82 -13.78 -0.62
N ALA A 420 -9.47 -15.06 -0.50
CA ALA A 420 -9.03 -15.60 0.78
C ALA A 420 -7.85 -16.56 0.59
N PHE A 421 -6.83 -16.40 1.44
CA PHE A 421 -5.59 -17.16 1.38
C PHE A 421 -5.25 -17.70 2.76
N GLY A 422 -5.00 -18.99 2.88
CA GLY A 422 -4.80 -19.52 4.21
C GLY A 422 -4.50 -21.00 4.29
N ASP A 423 -4.74 -21.53 5.47
CA ASP A 423 -4.66 -22.94 5.80
C ASP A 423 -5.67 -23.28 6.90
N GLN A 424 -6.34 -24.40 6.76
CA GLN A 424 -7.24 -24.93 7.78
C GLN A 424 -6.51 -25.69 8.91
N PHE A 425 -5.21 -25.94 8.78
CA PHE A 425 -4.44 -26.78 9.71
C PHE A 425 -3.42 -25.95 10.52
N THR A 426 -3.14 -26.39 11.73
CA THR A 426 -2.24 -25.69 12.66
C THR A 426 -0.77 -26.11 12.54
N ASN A 427 -0.43 -27.07 11.68
CA ASN A 427 0.88 -27.73 11.69
C ASN A 427 1.81 -27.33 10.55
N GLY A 428 1.43 -26.34 9.72
CA GLY A 428 2.24 -25.89 8.58
C GLY A 428 2.80 -24.49 8.77
N THR A 429 3.84 -24.19 8.02
CA THR A 429 4.26 -22.82 7.73
C THR A 429 3.97 -22.55 6.28
N TYR A 430 3.42 -21.38 5.96
CA TYR A 430 3.23 -20.99 4.59
C TYR A 430 3.44 -19.50 4.38
N LYS A 431 3.87 -19.15 3.17
CA LYS A 431 4.05 -17.78 2.73
C LYS A 431 3.38 -17.62 1.38
N TYR A 432 2.40 -16.73 1.32
CA TYR A 432 1.78 -16.29 0.08
C TYR A 432 2.25 -14.88 -0.27
N SER A 433 2.53 -14.65 -1.55
CA SER A 433 2.63 -13.32 -2.12
C SER A 433 1.51 -13.12 -3.11
N THR A 434 0.80 -11.99 -3.03
CA THR A 434 -0.41 -11.68 -3.81
C THR A 434 -0.17 -10.49 -4.74
N ASN A 435 -0.89 -10.45 -5.85
CA ASN A 435 -0.92 -9.34 -6.80
C ASN A 435 -2.39 -9.06 -7.17
N PHE A 436 -2.89 -7.91 -6.73
CA PHE A 436 -4.22 -7.41 -7.08
C PHE A 436 -4.20 -6.51 -8.32
N GLY A 437 -3.01 -6.34 -8.94
CA GLY A 437 -2.72 -5.51 -10.08
C GLY A 437 -1.56 -4.51 -9.87
N GLN A 438 -0.97 -4.46 -8.66
CA GLN A 438 0.10 -3.51 -8.36
C GLN A 438 1.43 -3.82 -9.08
N GLY A 439 1.63 -5.05 -9.55
CA GLY A 439 2.83 -5.46 -10.25
C GLY A 439 3.49 -6.72 -9.69
N SER A 440 4.73 -6.95 -10.07
CA SER A 440 5.48 -8.18 -9.76
C SER A 440 5.59 -8.44 -8.27
N ILE A 441 5.43 -9.71 -7.90
CA ILE A 441 5.48 -10.20 -6.51
C ILE A 441 6.73 -11.04 -6.19
N ASP A 442 7.56 -11.37 -7.17
CA ASP A 442 8.69 -12.28 -6.97
C ASP A 442 9.96 -11.91 -7.77
N GLY A 443 10.01 -10.69 -8.31
CA GLY A 443 11.14 -10.24 -9.15
C GLY A 443 11.22 -10.91 -10.51
N SER A 444 10.36 -11.88 -10.82
CA SER A 444 10.24 -12.38 -12.19
C SER A 444 9.56 -11.31 -13.05
N ALA A 445 10.08 -11.08 -14.24
CA ALA A 445 9.45 -10.17 -15.19
C ALA A 445 7.97 -10.53 -15.32
N ALA A 446 7.10 -9.60 -14.96
CA ALA A 446 5.68 -9.74 -15.24
C ALA A 446 5.52 -9.89 -16.75
N ALA A 447 4.59 -10.72 -17.19
CA ALA A 447 4.24 -10.77 -18.62
C ALA A 447 3.50 -9.51 -19.05
N ASN A 448 3.26 -8.57 -18.12
CA ASN A 448 2.62 -7.26 -18.29
C ASN A 448 1.22 -7.36 -18.91
N TYR A 449 0.41 -8.27 -18.39
CA TYR A 449 -1.01 -8.30 -18.73
C TYR A 449 -1.77 -7.27 -17.92
N ASN A 450 -2.53 -6.44 -18.61
CA ASN A 450 -3.53 -5.57 -17.99
C ASN A 450 -4.90 -6.25 -18.09
N ASP A 451 -5.84 -5.78 -17.30
CA ASP A 451 -7.25 -6.14 -17.46
C ASP A 451 -7.88 -5.48 -18.71
N ALA A 452 -9.17 -5.72 -18.93
CA ALA A 452 -9.89 -5.19 -20.09
C ALA A 452 -9.99 -3.65 -20.09
N ASN A 453 -9.83 -3.01 -18.94
CA ASN A 453 -9.85 -1.54 -18.78
C ASN A 453 -8.44 -0.92 -18.86
N GLY A 454 -7.40 -1.74 -19.06
CA GLY A 454 -6.02 -1.29 -19.13
C GLY A 454 -5.35 -1.11 -17.78
N PHE A 455 -5.99 -1.53 -16.67
CA PHE A 455 -5.43 -1.44 -15.33
C PHE A 455 -4.76 -2.75 -14.92
N GLY A 456 -3.90 -2.62 -13.93
CA GLY A 456 -3.16 -3.74 -13.38
C GLY A 456 -1.89 -4.08 -14.16
N ASN A 457 -1.05 -4.88 -13.53
CA ASN A 457 0.17 -5.44 -14.10
C ASN A 457 0.28 -6.88 -13.60
N PHE A 458 -0.22 -7.83 -14.39
CA PHE A 458 -0.33 -9.23 -14.02
C PHE A 458 0.69 -10.09 -14.76
N LYS A 459 1.09 -11.19 -14.14
CA LYS A 459 1.91 -12.25 -14.76
C LYS A 459 1.10 -13.08 -15.76
N TYR A 460 -0.17 -13.32 -15.45
CA TYR A 460 -1.07 -14.10 -16.29
C TYR A 460 -2.25 -13.24 -16.75
N ASN A 461 -2.75 -13.58 -17.94
CA ASN A 461 -3.86 -12.85 -18.54
C ASN A 461 -5.13 -13.02 -17.66
N PRO A 462 -5.75 -11.92 -17.20
CA PRO A 462 -7.02 -11.97 -16.48
C PRO A 462 -8.21 -12.37 -17.37
N THR A 463 -8.06 -12.33 -18.71
CA THR A 463 -9.05 -12.94 -19.62
C THR A 463 -8.87 -14.45 -19.66
N VAL A 464 -9.93 -15.17 -19.40
CA VAL A 464 -9.91 -16.64 -19.31
C VAL A 464 -11.01 -17.28 -20.15
N THR A 465 -10.71 -18.43 -20.77
CA THR A 465 -11.70 -19.25 -21.46
C THR A 465 -12.32 -20.24 -20.48
N THR A 466 -13.62 -20.16 -20.31
CA THR A 466 -14.45 -21.07 -19.52
C THR A 466 -15.33 -21.91 -20.44
N ASP A 467 -16.09 -22.87 -19.86
CA ASP A 467 -17.08 -23.63 -20.63
C ASP A 467 -18.22 -22.76 -21.19
N GLU A 468 -18.40 -21.57 -20.62
CA GLU A 468 -19.39 -20.56 -21.07
C GLU A 468 -18.81 -19.56 -22.06
N GLY A 469 -17.54 -19.71 -22.45
CA GLY A 469 -16.83 -18.81 -23.38
C GLY A 469 -15.73 -18.00 -22.71
N SER A 470 -15.23 -17.00 -23.43
CA SER A 470 -14.21 -16.07 -22.93
C SER A 470 -14.83 -15.08 -21.95
N LYS A 471 -14.18 -14.86 -20.82
CA LYS A 471 -14.57 -13.89 -19.79
C LYS A 471 -13.41 -13.02 -19.42
N ASP A 472 -13.67 -11.72 -19.31
CA ASP A 472 -12.70 -10.71 -18.86
C ASP A 472 -12.94 -10.41 -17.38
N PHE A 473 -11.88 -10.47 -16.60
CA PHE A 473 -11.89 -10.15 -15.17
C PHE A 473 -11.02 -8.92 -14.92
N LEU A 474 -11.40 -8.13 -13.93
CA LEU A 474 -10.85 -6.82 -13.64
C LEU A 474 -9.88 -6.85 -12.45
N ALA A 475 -8.90 -5.97 -12.47
CA ALA A 475 -8.04 -5.69 -11.34
C ALA A 475 -8.85 -5.12 -10.16
N LEU A 476 -8.53 -5.56 -8.94
CA LEU A 476 -9.22 -5.09 -7.74
C LEU A 476 -8.67 -3.73 -7.29
N CYS A 477 -9.09 -2.68 -8.00
CA CYS A 477 -8.68 -1.30 -7.77
C CYS A 477 -9.86 -0.34 -7.82
N THR A 478 -9.67 0.86 -7.29
CA THR A 478 -10.74 1.82 -7.10
C THR A 478 -11.31 2.37 -8.40
N LYS A 479 -10.53 2.49 -9.47
CA LYS A 479 -11.05 2.91 -10.79
C LYS A 479 -12.05 1.89 -11.35
N ASN A 480 -11.74 0.59 -11.24
CA ASN A 480 -12.66 -0.47 -11.66
C ASN A 480 -13.88 -0.57 -10.73
N LEU A 481 -13.68 -0.42 -9.41
CA LEU A 481 -14.78 -0.46 -8.45
C LEU A 481 -15.79 0.66 -8.64
N ALA A 482 -15.35 1.83 -9.07
CA ALA A 482 -16.23 2.96 -9.35
C ALA A 482 -17.21 2.69 -10.48
N GLU A 483 -16.85 1.82 -11.43
CA GLU A 483 -17.64 1.54 -12.62
C GLU A 483 -18.40 0.20 -12.51
N TYR A 484 -17.84 -0.80 -11.85
CA TYR A 484 -18.34 -2.18 -11.85
C TYR A 484 -18.56 -2.75 -10.44
N GLY A 485 -18.19 -2.04 -9.37
CA GLY A 485 -18.25 -2.50 -7.96
C GLY A 485 -19.62 -2.40 -7.27
#